data_f83a6e53512c4d4de06d9922375c0a3b
#
_entry.id   f83a6e53512c4d4de06d9922375c0a3b
#
_cell.length_a   1.000
_cell.length_b   1.000
_cell.length_c   1.000
_cell.angle_alpha   90.00
_cell.angle_beta   90.00
_cell.angle_gamma   90.00
#
_symmetry.space_group_name_H-M   'P 1'
#
loop_
_entity.id
_entity.type
_entity.pdbx_description
1 polymer ?
#
loop_
_entity_poly.entity_id
_entity_poly.type
_entity_poly.pdbx_seq_one_letter_code
_entity_poly.pdbx_strand_id
1 'polypeptide(L)'
;MARSGWKTAGLIAGAGCLSIIAIIIGGGIIATMYARATVRSFGDPNPQSVERRIALSPPPAEANPPGAKGEASRTAPLHVRLELQEGTFTIQPGQPGTELQVQGRFAPGLFELTESHSTDPTGAREARVRFHSKAPAWARFFAGIGNGDEDGPELTITIPRGTPIDLTLEVSVGRSQIDLGGLTLGDVNVTATMGEHRLDFREPVVKNVRELRFSNSMGNLSLEHIGNARPETINATGSMGNVTADLAGAWSPGSESNLRFDQSMGDLTVRVPSNVRVNADVRSSQGGESTNRTPALKQSDDPKAPTLRLHVTSSMGNARVIQD
;
A
#
# COMPACT_ATOMS: atom_id res chain seq x y z
N MET A 1 -15.26 69.11 -21.05
CA MET A 1 -15.23 68.81 -19.61
C MET A 1 -15.61 67.36 -19.37
N ALA A 2 -14.70 66.44 -19.36
CA ALA A 2 -14.95 65.05 -18.96
C ALA A 2 -13.60 64.30 -18.73
N ARG A 3 -12.93 64.57 -17.58
CA ARG A 3 -11.68 63.89 -17.23
C ARG A 3 -11.56 63.63 -15.71
N SER A 4 -12.63 63.23 -15.04
CA SER A 4 -12.56 63.01 -13.57
C SER A 4 -13.05 61.60 -13.12
N GLY A 5 -13.64 60.81 -13.98
CA GLY A 5 -14.23 59.52 -13.55
C GLY A 5 -13.30 58.34 -13.43
N TRP A 6 -12.13 58.37 -14.08
CA TRP A 6 -11.23 57.19 -14.13
C TRP A 6 -10.32 57.05 -12.90
N LYS A 7 -10.03 58.15 -12.21
CA LYS A 7 -9.16 58.06 -11.01
C LYS A 7 -9.92 57.52 -9.79
N THR A 8 -11.22 57.73 -9.69
CA THR A 8 -12.05 57.19 -8.60
C THR A 8 -12.38 55.72 -8.80
N ALA A 9 -12.58 55.23 -10.05
CA ALA A 9 -12.81 53.82 -10.32
C ALA A 9 -11.58 52.94 -10.01
N GLY A 10 -10.39 53.42 -10.31
CA GLY A 10 -9.14 52.71 -9.99
C GLY A 10 -8.88 52.60 -8.46
N LEU A 11 -9.28 53.63 -7.70
CA LEU A 11 -9.08 53.65 -6.24
C LEU A 11 -10.06 52.69 -5.53
N ILE A 12 -11.28 52.57 -6.01
CA ILE A 12 -12.28 51.64 -5.45
C ILE A 12 -11.92 50.19 -5.79
N ALA A 13 -11.45 49.90 -7.02
CA ALA A 13 -11.03 48.57 -7.40
C ALA A 13 -9.76 48.13 -6.63
N GLY A 14 -8.79 49.02 -6.41
CA GLY A 14 -7.59 48.75 -5.61
C GLY A 14 -7.90 48.52 -4.12
N ALA A 15 -8.81 49.24 -3.54
CA ALA A 15 -9.24 49.07 -2.14
C ALA A 15 -10.00 47.72 -1.96
N GLY A 16 -10.81 47.31 -2.95
CA GLY A 16 -11.50 46.03 -2.92
C GLY A 16 -10.53 44.83 -2.98
N CYS A 17 -9.52 44.88 -3.87
CA CYS A 17 -8.52 43.81 -3.95
C CYS A 17 -7.68 43.71 -2.66
N LEU A 18 -7.26 44.86 -2.08
CA LEU A 18 -6.51 44.87 -0.81
C LEU A 18 -7.35 44.31 0.36
N SER A 19 -8.64 44.58 0.39
CA SER A 19 -9.55 44.05 1.42
C SER A 19 -9.72 42.55 1.30
N ILE A 20 -9.84 42.03 0.09
CA ILE A 20 -9.94 40.58 -0.15
C ILE A 20 -8.63 39.89 0.26
N ILE A 21 -7.48 40.44 -0.11
CA ILE A 21 -6.17 39.90 0.28
C ILE A 21 -6.01 39.94 1.81
N ALA A 22 -6.40 41.03 2.48
CA ALA A 22 -6.35 41.12 3.93
C ALA A 22 -7.26 40.10 4.62
N ILE A 23 -8.45 39.81 4.07
CA ILE A 23 -9.37 38.79 4.58
C ILE A 23 -8.77 37.38 4.39
N ILE A 24 -8.16 37.09 3.24
CA ILE A 24 -7.53 35.80 2.96
C ILE A 24 -6.33 35.59 3.91
N ILE A 25 -5.46 36.59 4.06
CA ILE A 25 -4.31 36.51 4.95
C ILE A 25 -4.76 36.43 6.40
N GLY A 26 -5.67 37.29 6.84
CA GLY A 26 -6.20 37.30 8.21
C GLY A 26 -6.95 35.99 8.52
N GLY A 27 -7.77 35.50 7.61
CA GLY A 27 -8.45 34.22 7.73
C GLY A 27 -7.47 33.04 7.79
N GLY A 28 -6.40 33.06 6.98
CA GLY A 28 -5.34 32.06 7.01
C GLY A 28 -4.58 32.05 8.34
N ILE A 29 -4.25 33.22 8.91
CA ILE A 29 -3.59 33.31 10.22
C ILE A 29 -4.49 32.78 11.34
N ILE A 30 -5.76 33.15 11.35
CA ILE A 30 -6.73 32.66 12.34
C ILE A 30 -6.91 31.15 12.22
N ALA A 31 -7.07 30.63 11.00
CA ALA A 31 -7.17 29.20 10.75
C ALA A 31 -5.92 28.44 11.25
N THR A 32 -4.74 28.99 10.99
CA THR A 32 -3.47 28.39 11.46
C THR A 32 -3.36 28.41 12.98
N MET A 33 -3.73 29.51 13.64
CA MET A 33 -3.72 29.60 15.10
C MET A 33 -4.71 28.61 15.72
N TYR A 34 -5.92 28.53 15.19
CA TYR A 34 -6.95 27.62 15.65
C TYR A 34 -6.53 26.15 15.42
N ALA A 35 -5.96 25.84 14.27
CA ALA A 35 -5.45 24.52 13.94
C ALA A 35 -4.31 24.11 14.91
N ARG A 36 -3.37 25.00 15.19
CA ARG A 36 -2.28 24.73 16.15
C ARG A 36 -2.79 24.53 17.56
N ALA A 37 -3.78 25.31 18.00
CA ALA A 37 -4.42 25.13 19.29
C ALA A 37 -5.14 23.77 19.36
N THR A 38 -5.87 23.41 18.30
CA THR A 38 -6.54 22.12 18.18
C THR A 38 -5.55 20.97 18.21
N VAL A 39 -4.45 21.04 17.45
CA VAL A 39 -3.42 20.00 17.46
C VAL A 39 -2.79 19.84 18.85
N ARG A 40 -2.46 20.92 19.54
CA ARG A 40 -1.91 20.88 20.91
C ARG A 40 -2.87 20.27 21.93
N SER A 41 -4.17 20.33 21.68
CA SER A 41 -5.15 19.70 22.58
C SER A 41 -5.12 18.17 22.55
N PHE A 42 -4.54 17.56 21.53
CA PHE A 42 -4.33 16.11 21.43
C PHE A 42 -3.06 15.62 22.14
N GLY A 43 -2.13 16.50 22.49
CA GLY A 43 -0.90 16.18 23.22
C GLY A 43 0.36 16.75 22.61
N ASP A 44 1.51 16.18 22.98
CA ASP A 44 2.82 16.65 22.50
C ASP A 44 2.96 16.32 20.99
N PRO A 45 3.18 17.32 20.13
CA PRO A 45 3.41 17.13 18.71
C PRO A 45 4.83 16.65 18.37
N ASN A 46 5.75 16.57 19.34
CA ASN A 46 7.12 16.18 19.07
C ASN A 46 7.22 14.68 18.76
N PRO A 47 7.93 14.29 17.69
CA PRO A 47 8.15 12.88 17.36
C PRO A 47 9.00 12.19 18.44
N GLN A 48 8.58 11.00 18.80
CA GLN A 48 9.26 10.11 19.74
C GLN A 48 9.52 8.76 19.08
N SER A 49 10.62 8.11 19.47
CA SER A 49 10.88 6.73 19.06
C SER A 49 10.00 5.78 19.84
N VAL A 50 9.35 4.87 19.14
CA VAL A 50 8.46 3.86 19.70
C VAL A 50 8.93 2.49 19.23
N GLU A 51 8.98 1.54 20.15
CA GLU A 51 9.22 0.12 19.86
C GLU A 51 8.10 -0.70 20.49
N ARG A 52 7.51 -1.60 19.71
CA ARG A 52 6.48 -2.55 20.15
C ARG A 52 6.79 -3.94 19.61
N ARG A 53 6.55 -4.94 20.44
CA ARG A 53 6.58 -6.36 20.06
C ARG A 53 5.18 -6.92 20.22
N ILE A 54 4.64 -7.47 19.18
CA ILE A 54 3.25 -7.92 19.10
C ILE A 54 3.30 -9.42 18.86
N ALA A 55 2.89 -10.20 19.84
CA ALA A 55 2.81 -11.64 19.70
C ALA A 55 1.79 -12.00 18.61
N LEU A 56 2.16 -12.79 17.63
CA LEU A 56 1.25 -13.25 16.56
C LEU A 56 0.30 -14.36 17.05
N SER A 57 0.62 -15.00 18.16
CA SER A 57 -0.28 -15.95 18.81
C SER A 57 -0.93 -15.28 20.02
N PRO A 58 -2.24 -15.40 20.22
CA PRO A 58 -2.84 -14.98 21.48
C PRO A 58 -2.15 -15.74 22.62
N PRO A 59 -2.04 -15.14 23.83
CA PRO A 59 -1.58 -15.88 25.00
C PRO A 59 -2.43 -17.16 25.11
N PRO A 60 -1.83 -18.30 25.53
CA PRO A 60 -2.57 -19.54 25.62
C PRO A 60 -3.82 -19.28 26.45
N ALA A 61 -4.99 -19.37 25.81
CA ALA A 61 -6.25 -19.37 26.51
C ALA A 61 -6.17 -20.47 27.56
N GLU A 62 -6.51 -20.12 28.78
CA GLU A 62 -6.55 -21.05 29.94
C GLU A 62 -7.07 -22.41 29.49
N ALA A 63 -6.31 -23.43 29.87
CA ALA A 63 -6.38 -24.81 29.45
C ALA A 63 -7.78 -25.26 28.98
N ASN A 64 -7.84 -25.77 27.74
CA ASN A 64 -8.96 -26.58 27.28
C ASN A 64 -9.30 -27.66 28.34
N PRO A 65 -10.58 -27.89 28.68
CA PRO A 65 -10.94 -28.96 29.56
C PRO A 65 -10.43 -30.30 29.03
N PRO A 66 -9.92 -31.20 29.86
CA PRO A 66 -9.35 -32.46 29.46
C PRO A 66 -10.46 -33.36 28.87
N GLY A 67 -10.46 -33.57 27.56
CA GLY A 67 -11.42 -34.42 26.88
C GLY A 67 -11.53 -34.34 25.38
N ALA A 68 -11.01 -33.32 24.72
CA ALA A 68 -10.99 -33.25 23.26
C ALA A 68 -9.87 -34.13 22.70
N LYS A 69 -10.21 -35.31 22.21
CA LYS A 69 -9.31 -36.19 21.46
C LYS A 69 -8.88 -35.45 20.20
N GLY A 70 -7.58 -35.14 20.14
CA GLY A 70 -6.98 -34.37 19.07
C GLY A 70 -7.08 -35.04 17.71
N GLU A 71 -7.84 -34.46 16.81
CA GLU A 71 -7.44 -34.43 15.40
C GLU A 71 -6.34 -33.36 15.30
N ALA A 72 -5.23 -33.73 14.67
CA ALA A 72 -4.12 -32.84 14.40
C ALA A 72 -4.67 -31.58 13.73
N SER A 73 -4.80 -30.52 14.52
CA SER A 73 -5.25 -29.21 14.07
C SER A 73 -4.29 -28.80 12.96
N ARG A 74 -4.72 -28.91 11.71
CA ARG A 74 -4.11 -28.17 10.61
C ARG A 74 -4.15 -26.74 11.08
N THR A 75 -2.99 -26.21 11.45
CA THR A 75 -2.88 -24.85 11.99
C THR A 75 -3.47 -23.93 10.94
N ALA A 76 -4.69 -23.42 11.21
CA ALA A 76 -5.30 -22.45 10.33
C ALA A 76 -4.33 -21.28 10.17
N PRO A 77 -4.16 -20.73 8.95
CA PRO A 77 -3.27 -19.61 8.76
C PRO A 77 -3.65 -18.46 9.69
N LEU A 78 -2.65 -17.76 10.17
CA LEU A 78 -2.85 -16.57 10.97
C LEU A 78 -3.10 -15.39 10.03
N HIS A 79 -4.22 -14.70 10.19
CA HIS A 79 -4.47 -13.47 9.47
C HIS A 79 -3.74 -12.30 10.15
N VAL A 80 -2.83 -11.66 9.43
CA VAL A 80 -2.15 -10.43 9.88
C VAL A 80 -2.75 -9.26 9.11
N ARG A 81 -3.36 -8.32 9.84
CA ARG A 81 -3.95 -7.13 9.26
C ARG A 81 -3.22 -5.88 9.75
N LEU A 82 -2.66 -5.13 8.80
CA LEU A 82 -1.95 -3.88 9.02
C LEU A 82 -2.77 -2.74 8.40
N GLU A 83 -3.26 -1.82 9.23
CA GLU A 83 -4.02 -0.64 8.82
C GLU A 83 -3.18 0.61 9.11
N LEU A 84 -2.58 1.20 8.08
CA LEU A 84 -1.60 2.28 8.17
C LEU A 84 -2.15 3.53 7.49
N GLN A 85 -2.55 4.53 8.27
CA GLN A 85 -3.31 5.65 7.73
C GLN A 85 -2.45 6.67 6.99
N GLU A 86 -1.35 7.12 7.59
CA GLU A 86 -0.53 8.21 7.04
C GLU A 86 0.91 8.11 7.50
N GLY A 87 1.86 8.22 6.57
CA GLY A 87 3.29 8.21 6.88
C GLY A 87 4.16 7.50 5.87
N THR A 88 5.39 7.24 6.30
CA THR A 88 6.34 6.40 5.57
C THR A 88 6.44 5.04 6.25
N PHE A 89 6.17 3.98 5.51
CA PHE A 89 6.08 2.63 6.05
C PHE A 89 7.10 1.71 5.37
N THR A 90 7.89 1.04 6.19
CA THR A 90 8.76 -0.05 5.75
C THR A 90 8.25 -1.36 6.35
N ILE A 91 7.94 -2.34 5.50
CA ILE A 91 7.53 -3.67 5.93
C ILE A 91 8.56 -4.64 5.39
N GLN A 92 9.11 -5.47 6.27
CA GLN A 92 10.22 -6.34 5.91
C GLN A 92 10.17 -7.67 6.66
N PRO A 93 10.79 -8.74 6.10
CA PRO A 93 10.95 -10.00 6.80
C PRO A 93 11.97 -9.86 7.92
N GLY A 94 11.69 -10.51 9.05
CA GLY A 94 12.58 -10.58 10.21
C GLY A 94 13.27 -11.92 10.38
N GLN A 95 13.77 -12.15 11.59
CA GLN A 95 14.27 -13.45 12.01
C GLN A 95 13.09 -14.43 12.24
N PRO A 96 13.35 -15.75 12.22
CA PRO A 96 12.35 -16.72 12.64
C PRO A 96 11.85 -16.43 14.05
N GLY A 97 10.52 -16.45 14.23
CA GLY A 97 9.92 -16.10 15.52
C GLY A 97 8.41 -16.09 15.45
N THR A 98 7.80 -15.64 16.54
CA THR A 98 6.34 -15.57 16.72
C THR A 98 5.86 -14.16 17.02
N GLU A 99 6.74 -13.17 16.97
CA GLU A 99 6.42 -11.78 17.29
C GLU A 99 6.63 -10.88 16.08
N LEU A 100 5.66 -10.05 15.80
CA LEU A 100 5.76 -8.93 14.89
C LEU A 100 6.41 -7.76 15.65
N GLN A 101 7.42 -7.14 15.08
CA GLN A 101 8.08 -5.99 15.67
C GLN A 101 7.65 -4.72 14.93
N VAL A 102 7.26 -3.70 15.67
CA VAL A 102 6.94 -2.38 15.14
C VAL A 102 7.87 -1.37 15.79
N GLN A 103 8.69 -0.75 14.98
CA GLN A 103 9.59 0.32 15.40
C GLN A 103 9.26 1.57 14.59
N GLY A 104 9.37 2.73 15.17
CA GLY A 104 9.14 3.94 14.41
C GLY A 104 9.32 5.20 15.19
N ARG A 105 9.13 6.30 14.49
CA ARG A 105 9.19 7.65 15.01
C ARG A 105 7.92 8.39 14.64
N PHE A 106 7.15 8.78 15.62
CA PHE A 106 5.94 9.58 15.45
C PHE A 106 5.60 10.34 16.73
N ALA A 107 4.71 11.31 16.63
CA ALA A 107 4.22 12.09 17.77
C ALA A 107 3.05 11.36 18.45
N PRO A 108 3.20 10.79 19.66
CA PRO A 108 2.13 10.02 20.34
C PRO A 108 0.90 10.87 20.68
N GLY A 109 1.05 12.17 20.76
CA GLY A 109 -0.08 13.09 20.89
C GLY A 109 -0.97 13.14 19.65
N LEU A 110 -0.41 12.98 18.47
CA LEU A 110 -1.11 13.11 17.19
C LEU A 110 -1.48 11.79 16.54
N PHE A 111 -0.72 10.74 16.80
CA PHE A 111 -0.90 9.43 16.21
C PHE A 111 -1.03 8.36 17.30
N GLU A 112 -1.69 7.30 16.97
CA GLU A 112 -1.89 6.17 17.85
C GLU A 112 -1.58 4.87 17.12
N LEU A 113 -0.81 4.00 17.81
CA LEU A 113 -0.55 2.63 17.41
C LEU A 113 -1.32 1.71 18.34
N THR A 114 -2.30 1.01 17.79
CA THR A 114 -3.13 0.05 18.55
C THR A 114 -2.95 -1.35 17.98
N GLU A 115 -3.03 -2.32 18.86
CA GLU A 115 -2.98 -3.75 18.54
C GLU A 115 -4.23 -4.46 19.06
N SER A 116 -4.70 -5.44 18.35
CA SER A 116 -5.79 -6.30 18.79
C SER A 116 -5.64 -7.70 18.24
N HIS A 117 -6.08 -8.66 19.00
CA HIS A 117 -6.13 -10.07 18.62
C HIS A 117 -7.58 -10.54 18.68
N SER A 118 -7.98 -11.30 17.69
CA SER A 118 -9.28 -11.94 17.67
C SER A 118 -9.16 -13.39 17.18
N THR A 119 -10.11 -14.19 17.60
CA THR A 119 -10.29 -15.55 17.09
C THR A 119 -11.73 -15.65 16.65
N ASP A 120 -11.95 -16.01 15.41
CA ASP A 120 -13.29 -16.17 14.88
C ASP A 120 -13.94 -17.49 15.37
N PRO A 121 -15.26 -17.67 15.17
CA PRO A 121 -15.95 -18.92 15.56
C PRO A 121 -15.43 -20.17 14.85
N THR A 122 -14.69 -20.04 13.75
CA THR A 122 -14.08 -21.17 13.01
C THR A 122 -12.68 -21.52 13.55
N GLY A 123 -12.16 -20.74 14.52
CA GLY A 123 -10.84 -20.90 15.08
C GLY A 123 -9.73 -20.18 14.28
N ALA A 124 -10.05 -19.43 13.23
CA ALA A 124 -9.09 -18.59 12.55
C ALA A 124 -8.67 -17.41 13.45
N ARG A 125 -7.39 -17.19 13.55
CA ARG A 125 -6.79 -16.15 14.39
C ARG A 125 -6.43 -14.93 13.56
N GLU A 126 -6.70 -13.75 14.08
CA GLU A 126 -6.31 -12.47 13.47
C GLU A 126 -5.48 -11.66 14.47
N ALA A 127 -4.34 -11.17 13.98
CA ALA A 127 -3.53 -10.15 14.65
C ALA A 127 -3.67 -8.86 13.82
N ARG A 128 -4.22 -7.81 14.42
CA ARG A 128 -4.45 -6.52 13.78
C ARG A 128 -3.57 -5.45 14.41
N VAL A 129 -2.88 -4.71 13.57
CA VAL A 129 -2.11 -3.53 13.94
C VAL A 129 -2.69 -2.33 13.19
N ARG A 130 -3.10 -1.33 13.94
CA ARG A 130 -3.65 -0.10 13.38
C ARG A 130 -2.81 1.10 13.82
N PHE A 131 -2.37 1.87 12.82
CA PHE A 131 -1.72 3.15 13.03
C PHE A 131 -2.59 4.25 12.42
N HIS A 132 -3.06 5.18 13.24
CA HIS A 132 -3.99 6.20 12.80
C HIS A 132 -3.75 7.54 13.49
N SER A 133 -4.22 8.62 12.86
CA SER A 133 -4.17 9.96 13.41
C SER A 133 -5.32 10.21 14.37
N LYS A 134 -5.02 10.80 15.54
CA LYS A 134 -6.00 11.31 16.51
C LYS A 134 -6.54 12.67 16.09
N ALA A 135 -5.68 13.50 15.47
CA ALA A 135 -6.04 14.85 15.07
C ALA A 135 -6.69 14.84 13.67
N PRO A 136 -7.75 15.64 13.45
CA PRO A 136 -8.39 15.73 12.14
C PRO A 136 -7.42 16.28 11.09
N ALA A 137 -7.53 15.78 9.86
CA ALA A 137 -6.60 16.09 8.77
C ALA A 137 -6.49 17.59 8.48
N TRP A 138 -7.60 18.35 8.54
CA TRP A 138 -7.60 19.78 8.31
C TRP A 138 -6.76 20.53 9.36
N ALA A 139 -6.81 20.11 10.63
CA ALA A 139 -6.06 20.77 11.71
C ALA A 139 -4.56 20.56 11.54
N ARG A 140 -4.13 19.36 11.12
CA ARG A 140 -2.73 19.06 10.82
C ARG A 140 -2.23 19.84 9.60
N PHE A 141 -3.04 19.89 8.53
CA PHE A 141 -2.73 20.65 7.33
C PHE A 141 -2.48 22.12 7.63
N PHE A 142 -3.40 22.79 8.30
CA PHE A 142 -3.24 24.20 8.67
C PHE A 142 -2.18 24.45 9.76
N ALA A 143 -1.90 23.46 10.59
CA ALA A 143 -0.80 23.54 11.55
C ALA A 143 0.60 23.35 10.90
N GLY A 144 0.65 22.92 9.64
CA GLY A 144 1.88 22.64 8.92
C GLY A 144 2.53 21.30 9.30
N ILE A 145 1.76 20.39 9.89
CA ILE A 145 2.25 19.07 10.31
C ILE A 145 1.97 18.08 9.19
N GLY A 146 3.01 17.38 8.74
CA GLY A 146 2.90 16.37 7.68
C GLY A 146 2.95 16.94 6.25
N ASN A 147 3.19 18.24 6.06
CA ASN A 147 3.29 18.87 4.75
C ASN A 147 4.71 18.85 4.17
N GLY A 148 5.68 18.27 4.86
CA GLY A 148 7.07 18.15 4.41
C GLY A 148 7.60 16.75 4.70
N ASP A 149 8.40 16.25 3.78
CA ASP A 149 8.87 14.86 3.75
C ASP A 149 9.77 14.44 4.92
N GLU A 150 10.25 15.39 5.76
CA GLU A 150 11.25 15.08 6.79
C GLU A 150 10.68 14.87 8.20
N ASP A 151 9.44 15.30 8.48
CA ASP A 151 8.85 15.28 9.83
C ASP A 151 7.59 14.39 9.96
N GLY A 152 7.23 13.63 8.94
CA GLY A 152 6.10 12.72 8.95
C GLY A 152 6.35 11.50 9.85
N PRO A 153 5.28 10.76 10.24
CA PRO A 153 5.45 9.52 10.96
C PRO A 153 6.15 8.46 10.10
N GLU A 154 7.10 7.76 10.72
CA GLU A 154 7.84 6.67 10.11
C GLU A 154 7.66 5.40 10.94
N LEU A 155 7.28 4.30 10.29
CA LEU A 155 7.16 2.99 10.93
C LEU A 155 7.87 1.92 10.12
N THR A 156 8.64 1.09 10.81
CA THR A 156 9.19 -0.16 10.30
C THR A 156 8.49 -1.33 10.99
N ILE A 157 7.86 -2.18 10.18
CA ILE A 157 7.15 -3.36 10.63
C ILE A 157 7.94 -4.59 10.16
N THR A 158 8.42 -5.37 11.10
CA THR A 158 9.19 -6.57 10.84
C THR A 158 8.34 -7.80 11.10
N ILE A 159 8.07 -8.58 10.04
CA ILE A 159 7.23 -9.78 10.10
C ILE A 159 8.14 -11.00 10.31
N PRO A 160 7.92 -11.83 11.33
CA PRO A 160 8.78 -12.98 11.60
C PRO A 160 8.67 -14.03 10.50
N ARG A 161 9.79 -14.64 10.16
CA ARG A 161 9.84 -15.79 9.24
C ARG A 161 9.33 -17.06 9.94
N GLY A 162 8.87 -18.02 9.16
CA GLY A 162 8.50 -19.37 9.63
C GLY A 162 7.04 -19.52 10.08
N THR A 163 6.35 -18.44 10.39
CA THR A 163 4.93 -18.48 10.72
C THR A 163 4.11 -18.34 9.43
N PRO A 164 3.22 -19.31 9.08
CA PRO A 164 2.32 -19.16 7.95
C PRO A 164 1.29 -18.06 8.22
N ILE A 165 1.21 -17.08 7.32
CA ILE A 165 0.29 -15.95 7.45
C ILE A 165 -0.46 -15.67 6.16
N ASP A 166 -1.70 -15.22 6.30
CA ASP A 166 -2.42 -14.46 5.29
C ASP A 166 -2.29 -12.98 5.64
N LEU A 167 -1.84 -12.17 4.70
CA LEU A 167 -1.53 -10.76 4.94
C LEU A 167 -2.56 -9.83 4.30
N THR A 168 -3.16 -8.96 5.10
CA THR A 168 -3.93 -7.81 4.60
C THR A 168 -3.24 -6.53 5.04
N LEU A 169 -2.86 -5.71 4.08
CA LEU A 169 -2.20 -4.43 4.29
C LEU A 169 -3.03 -3.30 3.66
N GLU A 170 -3.40 -2.33 4.46
CA GLU A 170 -4.10 -1.12 4.03
C GLU A 170 -3.22 0.10 4.32
N VAL A 171 -2.81 0.83 3.27
CA VAL A 171 -2.06 2.09 3.39
C VAL A 171 -2.91 3.21 2.80
N SER A 172 -3.31 4.20 3.61
CA SER A 172 -4.20 5.24 3.11
C SER A 172 -3.44 6.36 2.41
N VAL A 173 -2.45 6.97 3.06
CA VAL A 173 -1.69 8.09 2.49
C VAL A 173 -0.21 7.95 2.82
N GLY A 174 0.65 8.14 1.84
CA GLY A 174 2.09 8.23 2.07
C GLY A 174 2.93 7.35 1.16
N ARG A 175 4.07 6.92 1.69
CA ARG A 175 5.01 6.06 0.97
C ARG A 175 5.12 4.72 1.67
N SER A 176 5.13 3.63 0.91
CA SER A 176 5.40 2.32 1.49
C SER A 176 6.44 1.54 0.69
N GLN A 177 7.37 0.93 1.42
CA GLN A 177 8.33 -0.05 0.92
C GLN A 177 8.05 -1.38 1.61
N ILE A 178 7.60 -2.35 0.86
CA ILE A 178 7.12 -3.63 1.36
C ILE A 178 7.99 -4.72 0.73
N ASP A 179 8.76 -5.43 1.55
CA ASP A 179 9.47 -6.64 1.15
C ASP A 179 8.82 -7.84 1.85
N LEU A 180 8.34 -8.78 1.07
CA LEU A 180 7.70 -10.00 1.56
C LEU A 180 8.52 -11.27 1.24
N GLY A 181 9.75 -11.10 0.76
CA GLY A 181 10.64 -12.20 0.43
C GLY A 181 10.96 -13.10 1.63
N GLY A 182 11.09 -14.41 1.41
CA GLY A 182 11.44 -15.39 2.46
C GLY A 182 10.38 -15.64 3.52
N LEU A 183 9.18 -15.01 3.42
CA LEU A 183 8.06 -15.28 4.30
C LEU A 183 7.29 -16.55 3.89
N THR A 184 6.50 -17.09 4.80
CA THR A 184 5.56 -18.18 4.52
C THR A 184 4.16 -17.59 4.37
N LEU A 185 3.78 -17.30 3.12
CA LEU A 185 2.56 -16.57 2.79
C LEU A 185 1.48 -17.53 2.23
N GLY A 186 0.22 -17.29 2.60
CA GLY A 186 -0.95 -17.83 1.93
C GLY A 186 -1.51 -16.83 0.94
N ASP A 187 -2.51 -16.05 1.33
CA ASP A 187 -3.06 -14.94 0.54
C ASP A 187 -2.42 -13.62 0.95
N VAL A 188 -2.21 -12.73 -0.03
CA VAL A 188 -1.72 -11.37 0.21
C VAL A 188 -2.67 -10.38 -0.44
N ASN A 189 -3.22 -9.47 0.36
CA ASN A 189 -4.07 -8.39 -0.09
C ASN A 189 -3.50 -7.04 0.33
N VAL A 190 -3.16 -6.20 -0.65
CA VAL A 190 -2.59 -4.86 -0.43
C VAL A 190 -3.51 -3.82 -1.05
N THR A 191 -3.99 -2.91 -0.23
CA THR A 191 -4.78 -1.75 -0.65
C THR A 191 -4.03 -0.47 -0.34
N ALA A 192 -3.75 0.31 -1.37
CA ALA A 192 -3.10 1.60 -1.26
C ALA A 192 -4.04 2.69 -1.80
N THR A 193 -4.21 3.80 -1.06
CA THR A 193 -5.15 4.83 -1.52
C THR A 193 -4.42 5.97 -2.22
N MET A 194 -3.39 6.55 -1.61
CA MET A 194 -2.68 7.69 -2.19
C MET A 194 -1.18 7.64 -1.86
N GLY A 195 -0.34 7.78 -2.87
CA GLY A 195 1.10 7.91 -2.67
C GLY A 195 1.96 7.06 -3.59
N GLU A 196 3.13 6.71 -3.10
CA GLU A 196 4.10 5.87 -3.80
C GLU A 196 4.27 4.55 -3.04
N HIS A 197 3.94 3.46 -3.70
CA HIS A 197 3.95 2.14 -3.08
C HIS A 197 4.82 1.19 -3.88
N ARG A 198 5.79 0.57 -3.20
CA ARG A 198 6.65 -0.44 -3.76
C ARG A 198 6.48 -1.73 -2.97
N LEU A 199 6.18 -2.80 -3.67
CA LEU A 199 6.15 -4.15 -3.13
C LEU A 199 7.16 -5.02 -3.86
N ASP A 200 7.98 -5.72 -3.09
CA ASP A 200 9.10 -6.50 -3.58
C ASP A 200 9.08 -7.90 -2.95
N PHE A 201 9.54 -8.88 -3.69
CA PHE A 201 9.86 -10.22 -3.20
C PHE A 201 11.34 -10.50 -3.48
N ARG A 202 12.22 -9.86 -2.72
CA ARG A 202 13.69 -9.98 -2.94
C ARG A 202 14.20 -11.40 -2.87
N GLU A 203 13.59 -12.22 -2.03
CA GLU A 203 13.89 -13.64 -1.88
C GLU A 203 12.64 -14.46 -2.23
N PRO A 204 12.81 -15.69 -2.77
CA PRO A 204 11.68 -16.59 -2.96
C PRO A 204 10.97 -16.86 -1.65
N VAL A 205 9.63 -16.81 -1.67
CA VAL A 205 8.80 -17.22 -0.53
C VAL A 205 8.95 -18.71 -0.24
N VAL A 206 8.70 -19.12 1.00
CA VAL A 206 8.85 -20.52 1.42
C VAL A 206 7.82 -21.42 0.73
N LYS A 207 6.59 -20.92 0.58
CA LYS A 207 5.47 -21.63 -0.07
C LYS A 207 4.87 -20.75 -1.16
N ASN A 208 4.40 -21.35 -2.26
CA ASN A 208 3.69 -20.61 -3.32
C ASN A 208 2.52 -19.83 -2.73
N VAL A 209 2.40 -18.58 -3.12
CA VAL A 209 1.28 -17.72 -2.76
C VAL A 209 0.07 -18.12 -3.60
N ARG A 210 -1.09 -18.31 -2.98
CA ARG A 210 -2.30 -18.66 -3.71
C ARG A 210 -2.82 -17.46 -4.49
N GLU A 211 -3.00 -16.34 -3.82
CA GLU A 211 -3.52 -15.14 -4.43
C GLU A 211 -2.78 -13.88 -3.96
N LEU A 212 -2.38 -13.04 -4.94
CA LEU A 212 -1.88 -11.70 -4.73
C LEU A 212 -2.92 -10.70 -5.24
N ARG A 213 -3.49 -9.90 -4.35
CA ARG A 213 -4.39 -8.80 -4.69
C ARG A 213 -3.74 -7.47 -4.40
N PHE A 214 -3.77 -6.58 -5.38
CA PHE A 214 -3.29 -5.20 -5.25
C PHE A 214 -4.37 -4.25 -5.72
N SER A 215 -4.69 -3.25 -4.91
CA SER A 215 -5.58 -2.18 -5.28
C SER A 215 -4.91 -0.84 -4.98
N ASN A 216 -4.73 -0.01 -6.01
CA ASN A 216 -4.18 1.33 -5.88
C ASN A 216 -5.18 2.36 -6.41
N SER A 217 -5.57 3.35 -5.59
CA SER A 217 -6.53 4.37 -6.03
C SER A 217 -5.84 5.55 -6.69
N MET A 218 -4.81 6.15 -6.07
CA MET A 218 -4.08 7.30 -6.59
C MET A 218 -2.59 7.19 -6.30
N GLY A 219 -1.75 7.34 -7.33
CA GLY A 219 -0.30 7.33 -7.17
C GLY A 219 0.36 6.19 -7.93
N ASN A 220 1.62 5.96 -7.62
CA ASN A 220 2.42 4.97 -8.34
C ASN A 220 2.53 3.68 -7.54
N LEU A 221 2.37 2.56 -8.24
CA LEU A 221 2.56 1.22 -7.70
C LEU A 221 3.67 0.50 -8.47
N SER A 222 4.71 0.07 -7.76
CA SER A 222 5.77 -0.78 -8.28
C SER A 222 5.70 -2.15 -7.63
N LEU A 223 5.53 -3.19 -8.44
CA LEU A 223 5.53 -4.59 -8.03
C LEU A 223 6.81 -5.22 -8.59
N GLU A 224 7.67 -5.75 -7.73
CA GLU A 224 8.99 -6.22 -8.13
C GLU A 224 9.23 -7.68 -7.75
N HIS A 225 9.97 -8.39 -8.60
CA HIS A 225 10.36 -9.79 -8.41
C HIS A 225 9.19 -10.73 -8.09
N ILE A 226 8.05 -10.51 -8.75
CA ILE A 226 6.80 -11.24 -8.47
C ILE A 226 6.96 -12.75 -8.66
N GLY A 227 7.85 -13.20 -9.56
CA GLY A 227 8.16 -14.60 -9.76
C GLY A 227 8.67 -15.31 -8.50
N ASN A 228 9.25 -14.58 -7.55
CA ASN A 228 9.68 -15.13 -6.27
C ASN A 228 8.52 -15.46 -5.32
N ALA A 229 7.36 -14.83 -5.50
CA ALA A 229 6.14 -15.17 -4.79
C ALA A 229 5.48 -16.45 -5.33
N ARG A 230 5.79 -16.85 -6.57
CA ARG A 230 5.20 -17.99 -7.26
C ARG A 230 3.67 -18.03 -7.17
N PRO A 231 2.97 -16.94 -7.51
CA PRO A 231 1.54 -16.84 -7.30
C PRO A 231 0.75 -17.73 -8.28
N GLU A 232 -0.34 -18.33 -7.81
CA GLU A 232 -1.30 -18.99 -8.69
C GLU A 232 -2.16 -17.95 -9.41
N THR A 233 -2.54 -16.88 -8.70
CA THR A 233 -3.36 -15.80 -9.24
C THR A 233 -2.83 -14.43 -8.79
N ILE A 234 -2.81 -13.47 -9.73
CA ILE A 234 -2.60 -12.05 -9.44
C ILE A 234 -3.80 -11.25 -9.93
N ASN A 235 -4.31 -10.37 -9.08
CA ASN A 235 -5.28 -9.35 -9.41
C ASN A 235 -4.75 -7.98 -8.98
N ALA A 236 -4.24 -7.20 -9.93
CA ALA A 236 -3.72 -5.86 -9.67
C ALA A 236 -4.62 -4.82 -10.35
N THR A 237 -5.17 -3.90 -9.57
CA THR A 237 -6.05 -2.83 -10.07
C THR A 237 -5.51 -1.47 -9.69
N GLY A 238 -5.45 -0.56 -10.64
CA GLY A 238 -5.10 0.84 -10.42
C GLY A 238 -6.18 1.78 -10.97
N SER A 239 -6.46 2.88 -10.25
CA SER A 239 -7.42 3.87 -10.75
C SER A 239 -6.72 5.05 -11.41
N MET A 240 -5.80 5.75 -10.72
CA MET A 240 -5.05 6.88 -11.25
C MET A 240 -3.57 6.78 -10.90
N GLY A 241 -2.70 7.01 -11.88
CA GLY A 241 -1.25 6.94 -11.73
C GLY A 241 -0.63 5.83 -12.56
N ASN A 242 0.59 5.44 -12.24
CA ASN A 242 1.29 4.44 -13.02
C ASN A 242 1.46 3.13 -12.23
N VAL A 243 1.29 2.03 -12.94
CA VAL A 243 1.55 0.69 -12.40
C VAL A 243 2.68 0.05 -13.19
N THR A 244 3.72 -0.37 -12.49
CA THR A 244 4.81 -1.16 -13.06
C THR A 244 4.86 -2.50 -12.34
N ALA A 245 4.86 -3.59 -13.10
CA ALA A 245 4.98 -4.94 -12.58
C ALA A 245 6.16 -5.66 -13.24
N ASP A 246 7.11 -6.11 -12.44
CA ASP A 246 8.21 -6.95 -12.86
C ASP A 246 7.94 -8.39 -12.42
N LEU A 247 7.78 -9.28 -13.41
CA LEU A 247 7.49 -10.70 -13.21
C LEU A 247 8.77 -11.54 -13.11
N ALA A 248 9.94 -10.92 -12.99
CA ALA A 248 11.19 -11.63 -12.75
C ALA A 248 11.14 -12.43 -11.45
N GLY A 249 11.96 -13.48 -11.35
CA GLY A 249 12.10 -14.31 -10.16
C GLY A 249 12.02 -15.80 -10.42
N ALA A 250 11.94 -16.58 -9.35
CA ALA A 250 12.00 -18.04 -9.34
C ALA A 250 10.60 -18.67 -9.42
N TRP A 251 9.97 -18.63 -10.58
CA TRP A 251 8.70 -19.30 -10.83
C TRP A 251 8.82 -20.81 -10.62
N SER A 252 7.73 -21.45 -10.19
CA SER A 252 7.72 -22.91 -10.03
C SER A 252 7.71 -23.61 -11.38
N PRO A 253 8.64 -24.55 -11.64
CA PRO A 253 8.68 -25.27 -12.91
C PRO A 253 7.35 -25.97 -13.22
N GLY A 254 6.88 -25.83 -14.46
CA GLY A 254 5.64 -26.44 -14.93
C GLY A 254 4.35 -25.85 -14.34
N SER A 255 4.44 -24.79 -13.54
CA SER A 255 3.26 -24.13 -13.00
C SER A 255 2.50 -23.34 -14.06
N GLU A 256 1.22 -23.11 -13.78
CA GLU A 256 0.38 -22.21 -14.55
C GLU A 256 -0.15 -21.11 -13.60
N SER A 257 -0.02 -19.84 -14.03
CA SER A 257 -0.44 -18.70 -13.24
C SER A 257 -1.33 -17.77 -14.07
N ASN A 258 -2.40 -17.26 -13.44
CA ASN A 258 -3.33 -16.31 -14.05
C ASN A 258 -3.07 -14.91 -13.52
N LEU A 259 -2.65 -14.01 -14.38
CA LEU A 259 -2.19 -12.67 -14.00
C LEU A 259 -3.06 -11.61 -14.67
N ARG A 260 -3.77 -10.84 -13.86
CA ARG A 260 -4.64 -9.77 -14.33
C ARG A 260 -4.16 -8.42 -13.78
N PHE A 261 -3.95 -7.48 -14.70
CA PHE A 261 -3.55 -6.11 -14.41
C PHE A 261 -4.52 -5.16 -15.11
N ASP A 262 -5.24 -4.37 -14.33
CA ASP A 262 -6.21 -3.40 -14.84
C ASP A 262 -5.86 -2.00 -14.35
N GLN A 263 -5.76 -1.03 -15.26
CA GLN A 263 -5.52 0.37 -14.96
C GLN A 263 -6.60 1.23 -15.59
N SER A 264 -7.19 2.16 -14.83
CA SER A 264 -8.22 3.05 -15.37
C SER A 264 -7.61 4.28 -16.05
N MET A 265 -6.71 5.00 -15.36
CA MET A 265 -6.01 6.19 -15.89
C MET A 265 -4.53 6.14 -15.58
N GLY A 266 -3.70 6.27 -16.61
CA GLY A 266 -2.24 6.26 -16.52
C GLY A 266 -1.62 5.06 -17.20
N ASP A 267 -0.32 4.95 -17.11
CA ASP A 267 0.44 3.93 -17.81
C ASP A 267 0.57 2.64 -16.99
N LEU A 268 0.41 1.51 -17.67
CA LEU A 268 0.60 0.17 -17.12
C LEU A 268 1.70 -0.54 -17.87
N THR A 269 2.78 -0.88 -17.20
CA THR A 269 3.92 -1.59 -17.78
C THR A 269 4.13 -2.92 -17.05
N VAL A 270 4.11 -4.02 -17.78
CA VAL A 270 4.42 -5.35 -17.26
C VAL A 270 5.69 -5.87 -17.95
N ARG A 271 6.71 -6.16 -17.14
CA ARG A 271 7.98 -6.76 -17.59
C ARG A 271 7.92 -8.27 -17.38
N VAL A 272 8.27 -9.01 -18.40
CA VAL A 272 8.18 -10.47 -18.41
C VAL A 272 9.58 -11.05 -18.66
N PRO A 273 10.03 -11.99 -17.82
CA PRO A 273 11.33 -12.63 -18.04
C PRO A 273 11.29 -13.59 -19.23
N SER A 274 12.45 -13.83 -19.85
CA SER A 274 12.56 -14.69 -21.04
C SER A 274 12.48 -16.20 -20.76
N ASN A 275 12.55 -16.61 -19.49
CA ASN A 275 12.54 -18.02 -19.06
C ASN A 275 11.14 -18.59 -18.79
N VAL A 276 10.09 -17.89 -19.17
CA VAL A 276 8.69 -18.34 -19.00
C VAL A 276 7.99 -18.45 -20.34
N ARG A 277 6.85 -19.15 -20.38
CA ARG A 277 5.90 -19.11 -21.49
C ARG A 277 4.82 -18.13 -21.18
N VAL A 278 4.45 -17.28 -22.12
CA VAL A 278 3.48 -16.21 -21.89
C VAL A 278 2.39 -16.21 -22.94
N ASN A 279 1.16 -16.29 -22.45
CA ASN A 279 -0.05 -16.02 -23.25
C ASN A 279 -0.58 -14.65 -22.81
N ALA A 280 -0.30 -13.61 -23.58
CA ALA A 280 -0.67 -12.23 -23.22
C ALA A 280 -1.81 -11.71 -24.09
N ASP A 281 -2.84 -11.14 -23.44
CA ASP A 281 -3.89 -10.32 -24.04
C ASP A 281 -3.76 -8.90 -23.50
N VAL A 282 -3.43 -7.95 -24.36
CA VAL A 282 -3.15 -6.55 -23.97
C VAL A 282 -4.18 -5.64 -24.64
N ARG A 283 -4.93 -4.93 -23.83
CA ARG A 283 -5.94 -3.97 -24.27
C ARG A 283 -5.61 -2.59 -23.74
N SER A 284 -5.56 -1.62 -24.61
CA SER A 284 -5.44 -0.22 -24.24
C SER A 284 -6.45 0.63 -25.01
N SER A 285 -6.99 1.63 -24.31
CA SER A 285 -7.89 2.62 -24.92
C SER A 285 -7.36 4.01 -24.62
N GLN A 286 -7.21 4.85 -25.64
CA GLN A 286 -6.77 6.22 -25.51
C GLN A 286 -7.58 7.09 -26.46
N GLY A 287 -8.20 8.15 -25.96
CA GLY A 287 -8.94 9.11 -26.80
C GLY A 287 -10.13 8.52 -27.56
N GLY A 288 -10.72 7.42 -27.10
CA GLY A 288 -11.84 6.73 -27.74
C GLY A 288 -11.44 5.63 -28.74
N GLU A 289 -10.15 5.50 -29.04
CA GLU A 289 -9.63 4.38 -29.83
C GLU A 289 -9.19 3.24 -28.92
N SER A 290 -9.67 2.03 -29.19
CA SER A 290 -9.30 0.83 -28.48
C SER A 290 -8.36 -0.01 -29.32
N THR A 291 -7.20 -0.36 -28.77
CA THR A 291 -6.26 -1.28 -29.39
C THR A 291 -6.20 -2.59 -28.61
N ASN A 292 -6.31 -3.69 -29.33
CA ASN A 292 -6.09 -5.02 -28.78
C ASN A 292 -4.82 -5.58 -29.46
N ARG A 293 -3.83 -5.97 -28.64
CA ARG A 293 -2.55 -6.48 -29.13
C ARG A 293 -2.19 -7.77 -28.41
N THR A 294 -1.76 -8.75 -29.18
CA THR A 294 -1.01 -9.88 -28.64
C THR A 294 0.46 -9.58 -28.91
N PRO A 295 1.25 -9.25 -27.87
CA PRO A 295 2.66 -8.95 -28.08
C PRO A 295 3.40 -10.19 -28.57
N ALA A 296 4.33 -10.00 -29.51
CA ALA A 296 5.23 -11.05 -29.97
C ALA A 296 6.32 -11.26 -28.91
N LEU A 297 6.05 -12.12 -27.94
CA LEU A 297 7.00 -12.48 -26.89
C LEU A 297 7.72 -13.77 -27.26
N LYS A 298 9.02 -13.82 -27.00
CA LYS A 298 9.80 -15.05 -27.15
C LYS A 298 9.33 -16.05 -26.09
N GLN A 299 8.94 -17.22 -26.54
CA GLN A 299 8.55 -18.30 -25.64
C GLN A 299 9.79 -19.08 -25.17
N SER A 300 9.76 -19.53 -23.92
CA SER A 300 10.81 -20.42 -23.44
C SER A 300 10.72 -21.80 -24.13
N ASP A 301 11.84 -22.30 -24.58
CA ASP A 301 11.96 -23.65 -25.19
C ASP A 301 12.02 -24.77 -24.11
N ASP A 302 12.20 -24.41 -22.84
CA ASP A 302 12.22 -25.40 -21.74
C ASP A 302 10.82 -26.05 -21.58
N PRO A 303 10.71 -27.40 -21.69
CA PRO A 303 9.43 -28.06 -21.47
C PRO A 303 8.86 -27.90 -20.09
N LYS A 304 9.68 -27.55 -19.10
CA LYS A 304 9.27 -27.27 -17.71
C LYS A 304 9.09 -25.80 -17.42
N ALA A 305 9.21 -24.92 -18.42
CA ALA A 305 9.00 -23.48 -18.19
C ALA A 305 7.57 -23.25 -17.65
N PRO A 306 7.41 -22.38 -16.65
CA PRO A 306 6.10 -21.98 -16.16
C PRO A 306 5.31 -21.25 -17.25
N THR A 307 3.99 -21.38 -17.21
CA THR A 307 3.08 -20.72 -18.16
C THR A 307 2.34 -19.59 -17.47
N LEU A 308 2.50 -18.37 -17.97
CA LEU A 308 1.82 -17.19 -17.48
C LEU A 308 0.70 -16.78 -18.43
N ARG A 309 -0.54 -16.79 -17.96
CA ARG A 309 -1.70 -16.23 -18.65
C ARG A 309 -1.86 -14.79 -18.21
N LEU A 310 -1.49 -13.85 -19.06
CA LEU A 310 -1.40 -12.44 -18.75
C LEU A 310 -2.53 -11.67 -19.43
N HIS A 311 -3.35 -11.00 -18.64
CA HIS A 311 -4.37 -10.08 -19.10
C HIS A 311 -4.04 -8.68 -18.59
N VAL A 312 -3.83 -7.74 -19.52
CA VAL A 312 -3.39 -6.36 -19.23
C VAL A 312 -4.35 -5.38 -19.88
N THR A 313 -5.00 -4.54 -19.07
CA THR A 313 -5.99 -3.57 -19.56
C THR A 313 -5.67 -2.17 -19.05
N SER A 314 -5.67 -1.16 -19.94
CA SER A 314 -5.68 0.24 -19.56
C SER A 314 -6.83 0.96 -20.29
N SER A 315 -7.70 1.62 -19.52
CA SER A 315 -8.87 2.29 -20.09
C SER A 315 -8.57 3.70 -20.61
N MET A 316 -7.68 4.46 -19.94
CA MET A 316 -7.20 5.77 -20.38
C MET A 316 -5.70 5.86 -20.11
N GLY A 317 -4.90 5.40 -21.07
CA GLY A 317 -3.45 5.35 -20.97
C GLY A 317 -2.86 4.22 -21.79
N ASN A 318 -1.56 3.99 -21.62
CA ASN A 318 -0.86 2.96 -22.35
C ASN A 318 -0.76 1.67 -21.53
N ALA A 319 -1.05 0.54 -22.18
CA ALA A 319 -0.72 -0.77 -21.65
C ALA A 319 0.43 -1.37 -22.47
N ARG A 320 1.50 -1.77 -21.78
CA ARG A 320 2.71 -2.34 -22.42
C ARG A 320 3.13 -3.60 -21.71
N VAL A 321 3.46 -4.62 -22.51
CA VAL A 321 4.16 -5.80 -22.04
C VAL A 321 5.52 -5.83 -22.72
N ILE A 322 6.58 -5.88 -21.91
CA ILE A 322 7.98 -5.81 -22.34
C ILE A 322 8.66 -7.09 -21.88
N GLN A 323 9.47 -7.69 -22.73
CA GLN A 323 10.26 -8.85 -22.36
C GLN A 323 11.72 -8.45 -22.20
N ASP A 324 12.31 -8.81 -21.07
CA ASP A 324 13.74 -8.61 -20.77
C ASP A 324 14.61 -9.76 -21.29
#